data_e9422b12dbad559ba52b3827a4d2c623
#
_entry.id   e9422b12dbad559ba52b3827a4d2c623
#
_cell.length_a   1.000
_cell.length_b   1.000
_cell.length_c   1.000
_cell.angle_alpha   90.00
_cell.angle_beta   90.00
_cell.angle_gamma   90.00
#
_symmetry.space_group_name_H-M   'P 1'
#
loop_
_entity.id
_entity.type
_entity.pdbx_description
1 polymer ?
#
loop_
_entity_poly.entity_id
_entity_poly.type
_entity_poly.pdbx_seq_one_letter_code
_entity_poly.pdbx_strand_id
1 'polypeptide(L)'
;MSVTAPPSKSRTRSTPTKVAGRVRRTWDSVRKLTGDWLDRPMTSLHLILGIFALMLGFGLLMVLSSSSVAAFRNGGSSFSVFANQATYAALGLIAFCATQYLPVRLMRSLSTIAVIVSLALLVAVLIPGIGALVNGARSWIRIGGFQFQPSEIAKLALLLWMAHVLAARRSTLGSPKALLIPVLPVFGLMAGLIMYQPDLGTTVALTIVFMAVLFFAGAPWWMFASLGAVGIAGLTLLAFSAEYRLARLLSFINPEAHPDTSYQLLQSLYGMGNGGWFGVGLGQSRAKWSYLPNADSDFIFAIIGEELGLIGTGILLLLFALLAYTGLRIARRNVDPFVKIVASASTVWLVGQAAINIGYVVGLLPVTGIPLPMISAGGTSLLITMVVFGLLANFARREPQAAAALQAGGGNRLASFLGLKHADGSGTKTPSMRRRRRGTATAVAGAAAAGSVTRRRTRPAPAENSRRGRPAPIAPAPPNQRWTSAKRSTADRDRAADQRSAAPQRRGAAPDPRVDRGRAASPTQARSGGPAAPQRTRRNDIPAGDPRRGDPGRRGGRPARRGGE
;
A
#
# COMPACT_ATOMS: atom_id res chain seq x y z
N MET A 1 -16.14 57.40 59.77
CA MET A 1 -16.28 56.68 58.52
C MET A 1 -15.05 55.81 58.35
N SER A 2 -15.16 54.50 58.72
CA SER A 2 -14.08 53.51 58.64
C SER A 2 -14.21 52.74 57.34
N VAL A 3 -13.23 52.83 56.47
CA VAL A 3 -13.14 52.09 55.20
C VAL A 3 -12.44 50.78 55.51
N THR A 4 -13.19 49.68 55.48
CA THR A 4 -12.68 48.32 55.58
C THR A 4 -12.16 47.85 54.22
N ALA A 5 -10.86 47.45 54.17
CA ALA A 5 -10.22 46.86 53.01
C ALA A 5 -10.72 45.41 52.75
N PRO A 6 -10.84 44.95 51.46
CA PRO A 6 -11.28 43.57 51.15
C PRO A 6 -10.16 42.55 51.42
N PRO A 7 -10.52 41.30 51.77
CA PRO A 7 -9.53 40.27 52.08
C PRO A 7 -8.80 39.77 50.84
N SER A 8 -7.48 39.64 50.93
CA SER A 8 -6.58 39.08 49.93
C SER A 8 -6.87 37.59 49.69
N LYS A 9 -7.22 37.21 48.46
CA LYS A 9 -7.34 35.80 48.03
C LYS A 9 -5.95 35.14 47.98
N SER A 10 -5.67 34.32 48.99
CA SER A 10 -4.52 33.43 48.98
C SER A 10 -4.67 32.41 47.86
N ARG A 11 -3.84 32.52 46.80
CA ARG A 11 -3.67 31.47 45.78
C ARG A 11 -3.01 30.25 46.44
N THR A 12 -3.81 29.25 46.76
CA THR A 12 -3.32 27.91 47.10
C THR A 12 -2.59 27.34 45.88
N ARG A 13 -1.26 27.37 45.88
CA ARG A 13 -0.42 26.59 44.99
C ARG A 13 -0.64 25.12 45.32
N SER A 14 -1.41 24.41 44.48
CA SER A 14 -1.51 22.97 44.52
C SER A 14 -0.13 22.37 44.18
N THR A 15 0.52 21.79 45.17
CA THR A 15 1.74 20.98 45.00
C THR A 15 1.42 19.79 44.09
N PRO A 16 2.14 19.60 42.98
CA PRO A 16 1.92 18.43 42.13
C PRO A 16 2.22 17.17 42.95
N THR A 17 1.24 16.29 43.03
CA THR A 17 1.31 15.04 43.77
C THR A 17 2.56 14.25 43.35
N LYS A 18 3.31 13.70 44.33
CA LYS A 18 4.57 12.93 44.14
C LYS A 18 4.39 11.79 43.13
N VAL A 19 3.18 11.31 42.89
CA VAL A 19 2.81 10.30 41.88
C VAL A 19 2.95 10.84 40.44
N ALA A 20 2.44 12.07 40.17
CA ALA A 20 2.57 12.69 38.84
C ALA A 20 4.03 12.96 38.45
N GLY A 21 4.87 13.30 39.43
CA GLY A 21 6.32 13.47 39.22
C GLY A 21 7.05 12.16 38.95
N ARG A 22 6.62 11.04 39.51
CA ARG A 22 7.20 9.71 39.29
C ARG A 22 6.81 9.18 37.90
N VAL A 23 5.53 9.28 37.53
CA VAL A 23 5.04 8.90 36.20
C VAL A 23 5.73 9.71 35.10
N ARG A 24 5.90 11.02 35.27
CA ARG A 24 6.60 11.87 34.29
C ARG A 24 8.08 11.48 34.13
N ARG A 25 8.78 11.17 35.23
CA ARG A 25 10.19 10.71 35.19
C ARG A 25 10.33 9.36 34.48
N THR A 26 9.44 8.40 34.72
CA THR A 26 9.44 7.10 34.00
C THR A 26 9.17 7.29 32.51
N TRP A 27 8.22 8.15 32.15
CA TRP A 27 7.96 8.50 30.74
C TRP A 27 9.16 9.18 30.08
N ASP A 28 9.83 10.10 30.73
CA ASP A 28 11.03 10.77 30.22
C ASP A 28 12.21 9.79 30.06
N SER A 29 12.34 8.83 30.98
CA SER A 29 13.36 7.77 30.89
C SER A 29 13.06 6.80 29.75
N VAL A 30 11.83 6.35 29.58
CA VAL A 30 11.39 5.49 28.47
C VAL A 30 11.58 6.23 27.14
N ARG A 31 11.21 7.51 27.07
CA ARG A 31 11.36 8.34 25.87
C ARG A 31 12.83 8.55 25.49
N LYS A 32 13.73 8.68 26.47
CA LYS A 32 15.19 8.75 26.22
C LYS A 32 15.73 7.41 25.75
N LEU A 33 15.43 6.31 26.41
CA LEU A 33 15.87 4.97 26.02
C LEU A 33 15.37 4.58 24.62
N THR A 34 14.10 4.87 24.31
CA THR A 34 13.54 4.61 22.97
C THR A 34 14.15 5.55 21.92
N GLY A 35 14.42 6.83 22.26
CA GLY A 35 15.09 7.78 21.39
C GLY A 35 16.49 7.33 21.03
N ASP A 36 17.31 7.01 22.04
CA ASP A 36 18.70 6.58 21.86
C ASP A 36 18.80 5.26 21.06
N TRP A 37 17.85 4.34 21.27
CA TRP A 37 17.77 3.11 20.49
C TRP A 37 17.34 3.37 19.04
N LEU A 38 16.36 4.24 18.84
CA LEU A 38 15.90 4.63 17.51
C LEU A 38 16.99 5.36 16.72
N ASP A 39 17.88 6.09 17.37
CA ASP A 39 18.96 6.83 16.69
C ASP A 39 20.18 5.98 16.34
N ARG A 40 20.22 4.71 16.76
CA ARG A 40 21.29 3.80 16.36
C ARG A 40 21.32 3.59 14.85
N PRO A 41 22.50 3.53 14.23
CA PRO A 41 22.63 3.13 12.84
C PRO A 41 22.03 1.72 12.65
N MET A 42 21.38 1.47 11.50
CA MET A 42 20.72 0.21 11.14
C MET A 42 19.39 -0.13 11.88
N THR A 43 18.88 0.71 12.79
CA THR A 43 17.61 0.44 13.47
C THR A 43 16.45 0.26 12.50
N SER A 44 16.38 1.06 11.42
CA SER A 44 15.35 0.91 10.39
C SER A 44 15.42 -0.47 9.71
N LEU A 45 16.63 -1.00 9.49
CA LEU A 45 16.81 -2.34 8.92
C LEU A 45 16.34 -3.43 9.89
N HIS A 46 16.75 -3.36 11.17
CA HIS A 46 16.32 -4.37 12.15
C HIS A 46 14.81 -4.35 12.37
N LEU A 47 14.20 -3.16 12.40
CA LEU A 47 12.74 -3.02 12.52
C LEU A 47 12.02 -3.66 11.33
N ILE A 48 12.41 -3.33 10.09
CA ILE A 48 11.72 -3.87 8.92
C ILE A 48 11.90 -5.39 8.79
N LEU A 49 13.07 -5.93 9.15
CA LEU A 49 13.31 -7.38 9.17
C LEU A 49 12.49 -8.07 10.27
N GLY A 50 12.40 -7.48 11.47
CA GLY A 50 11.59 -7.99 12.56
C GLY A 50 10.10 -8.00 12.23
N ILE A 51 9.59 -6.88 11.69
CA ILE A 51 8.19 -6.78 11.23
C ILE A 51 7.91 -7.81 10.14
N PHE A 52 8.81 -7.96 9.16
CA PHE A 52 8.70 -8.95 8.09
C PHE A 52 8.59 -10.37 8.65
N ALA A 53 9.50 -10.77 9.53
CA ALA A 53 9.52 -12.10 10.12
C ALA A 53 8.27 -12.39 10.96
N LEU A 54 7.84 -11.40 11.78
CA LEU A 54 6.63 -11.54 12.61
C LEU A 54 5.37 -11.64 11.76
N MET A 55 5.22 -10.77 10.74
CA MET A 55 4.04 -10.79 9.85
C MET A 55 3.99 -12.07 9.01
N LEU A 56 5.14 -12.53 8.49
CA LEU A 56 5.20 -13.78 7.72
C LEU A 56 4.85 -14.98 8.59
N GLY A 57 5.45 -15.09 9.78
CA GLY A 57 5.16 -16.18 10.72
C GLY A 57 3.70 -16.18 11.18
N PHE A 58 3.18 -15.00 11.54
CA PHE A 58 1.77 -14.83 11.93
C PHE A 58 0.82 -15.17 10.77
N GLY A 59 1.11 -14.71 9.56
CA GLY A 59 0.31 -14.99 8.36
C GLY A 59 0.28 -16.47 8.03
N LEU A 60 1.42 -17.16 8.02
CA LEU A 60 1.48 -18.61 7.76
C LEU A 60 0.70 -19.41 8.81
N LEU A 61 0.81 -19.04 10.09
CA LEU A 61 0.08 -19.66 11.19
C LEU A 61 -1.43 -19.48 11.00
N MET A 62 -1.87 -18.26 10.67
CA MET A 62 -3.30 -17.97 10.51
C MET A 62 -3.89 -18.61 9.24
N VAL A 63 -3.12 -18.67 8.13
CA VAL A 63 -3.57 -19.41 6.93
C VAL A 63 -3.71 -20.90 7.24
N LEU A 64 -2.78 -21.50 7.99
CA LEU A 64 -2.90 -22.89 8.42
C LEU A 64 -4.17 -23.12 9.25
N SER A 65 -4.45 -22.22 10.20
CA SER A 65 -5.65 -22.31 11.04
C SER A 65 -6.93 -22.14 10.25
N SER A 66 -7.02 -21.09 9.42
CA SER A 66 -8.26 -20.72 8.71
C SER A 66 -8.62 -21.67 7.57
N SER A 67 -7.61 -22.21 6.85
CA SER A 67 -7.83 -23.01 5.65
C SER A 67 -7.99 -24.52 5.88
N SER A 68 -7.61 -25.04 7.06
CA SER A 68 -7.56 -26.48 7.35
C SER A 68 -8.88 -27.20 7.14
N VAL A 69 -9.98 -26.60 7.56
CA VAL A 69 -11.34 -27.17 7.45
C VAL A 69 -11.84 -27.15 6.01
N ALA A 70 -11.69 -26.01 5.31
CA ALA A 70 -12.11 -25.86 3.92
C ALA A 70 -11.35 -26.83 3.01
N ALA A 71 -10.03 -26.99 3.22
CA ALA A 71 -9.20 -27.91 2.48
C ALA A 71 -9.64 -29.37 2.65
N PHE A 72 -9.96 -29.80 3.88
CA PHE A 72 -10.46 -31.14 4.18
C PHE A 72 -11.81 -31.42 3.52
N ARG A 73 -12.76 -30.48 3.59
CA ARG A 73 -14.10 -30.64 2.99
C ARG A 73 -14.08 -30.76 1.47
N ASN A 74 -13.13 -30.10 0.80
CA ASN A 74 -12.96 -30.18 -0.64
C ASN A 74 -12.25 -31.47 -1.10
N GLY A 75 -12.14 -32.48 -0.22
CA GLY A 75 -11.55 -33.79 -0.54
C GLY A 75 -10.02 -33.77 -0.59
N GLY A 76 -9.38 -32.67 -0.17
CA GLY A 76 -7.92 -32.54 -0.09
C GLY A 76 -7.36 -32.80 1.31
N SER A 77 -6.03 -32.77 1.41
CA SER A 77 -5.36 -32.73 2.72
C SER A 77 -5.65 -31.39 3.41
N SER A 78 -5.88 -31.39 4.74
CA SER A 78 -6.03 -30.18 5.55
C SER A 78 -4.87 -29.19 5.40
N PHE A 79 -3.73 -29.68 4.90
CA PHE A 79 -2.52 -28.89 4.67
C PHE A 79 -2.37 -28.38 3.23
N SER A 80 -3.28 -28.70 2.30
CA SER A 80 -3.09 -28.38 0.87
C SER A 80 -2.97 -26.88 0.59
N VAL A 81 -3.86 -26.06 1.17
CA VAL A 81 -3.82 -24.60 1.04
C VAL A 81 -2.58 -24.02 1.70
N PHE A 82 -2.23 -24.52 2.90
CA PHE A 82 -1.01 -24.13 3.60
C PHE A 82 0.25 -24.48 2.81
N ALA A 83 0.35 -25.68 2.24
CA ALA A 83 1.50 -26.10 1.44
C ALA A 83 1.68 -25.20 0.20
N ASN A 84 0.59 -24.85 -0.45
CA ASN A 84 0.60 -23.88 -1.54
C ASN A 84 1.10 -22.49 -1.06
N GLN A 85 0.56 -21.98 0.04
CA GLN A 85 1.00 -20.71 0.64
C GLN A 85 2.47 -20.75 1.06
N ALA A 86 2.94 -21.85 1.66
CA ALA A 86 4.34 -22.06 2.05
C ALA A 86 5.28 -22.06 0.84
N THR A 87 4.83 -22.63 -0.29
CA THR A 87 5.59 -22.61 -1.56
C THR A 87 5.75 -21.18 -2.07
N TYR A 88 4.68 -20.39 -2.08
CA TYR A 88 4.78 -18.96 -2.44
C TYR A 88 5.61 -18.17 -1.42
N ALA A 89 5.56 -18.50 -0.13
CA ALA A 89 6.41 -17.89 0.89
C ALA A 89 7.89 -18.21 0.65
N ALA A 90 8.23 -19.43 0.28
CA ALA A 90 9.61 -19.82 -0.05
C ALA A 90 10.12 -19.07 -1.29
N LEU A 91 9.32 -19.01 -2.37
CA LEU A 91 9.64 -18.22 -3.56
C LEU A 91 9.73 -16.72 -3.23
N GLY A 92 8.83 -16.23 -2.41
CA GLY A 92 8.84 -14.86 -1.91
C GLY A 92 10.08 -14.53 -1.07
N LEU A 93 10.57 -15.47 -0.26
CA LEU A 93 11.81 -15.30 0.52
C LEU A 93 13.03 -15.18 -0.40
N ILE A 94 13.10 -15.98 -1.45
CA ILE A 94 14.15 -15.85 -2.48
C ILE A 94 14.08 -14.48 -3.14
N ALA A 95 12.87 -14.03 -3.55
CA ALA A 95 12.66 -12.72 -4.14
C ALA A 95 12.97 -11.57 -3.16
N PHE A 96 12.60 -11.71 -1.88
CA PHE A 96 12.95 -10.79 -0.80
C PHE A 96 14.47 -10.65 -0.65
N CYS A 97 15.20 -11.77 -0.61
CA CYS A 97 16.66 -11.76 -0.55
C CYS A 97 17.28 -11.12 -1.82
N ALA A 98 16.80 -11.49 -3.00
CA ALA A 98 17.29 -10.95 -4.26
C ALA A 98 17.10 -9.41 -4.35
N THR A 99 15.94 -8.90 -3.95
CA THR A 99 15.66 -7.46 -4.00
C THR A 99 16.52 -6.63 -3.06
N GLN A 100 17.04 -7.21 -1.98
CA GLN A 100 17.99 -6.52 -1.09
C GLN A 100 19.33 -6.19 -1.75
N TYR A 101 19.72 -6.93 -2.79
CA TYR A 101 20.96 -6.69 -3.54
C TYR A 101 20.75 -5.86 -4.81
N LEU A 102 19.50 -5.55 -5.17
CA LEU A 102 19.19 -4.86 -6.42
C LEU A 102 19.67 -3.40 -6.38
N PRO A 103 20.56 -2.96 -7.28
CA PRO A 103 20.99 -1.57 -7.32
C PRO A 103 19.85 -0.65 -7.77
N VAL A 104 19.73 0.54 -7.16
CA VAL A 104 18.67 1.51 -7.48
C VAL A 104 18.67 1.89 -8.96
N ARG A 105 19.85 1.92 -9.61
CA ARG A 105 19.96 2.21 -11.05
C ARG A 105 19.20 1.17 -11.88
N LEU A 106 19.34 -0.11 -11.53
CA LEU A 106 18.66 -1.21 -12.21
C LEU A 106 17.14 -1.16 -11.94
N MET A 107 16.71 -0.84 -10.72
CA MET A 107 15.28 -0.64 -10.41
C MET A 107 14.65 0.43 -11.30
N ARG A 108 15.38 1.55 -11.51
CA ARG A 108 14.91 2.63 -12.39
C ARG A 108 14.87 2.21 -13.86
N SER A 109 15.94 1.57 -14.36
CA SER A 109 15.99 1.16 -15.79
C SER A 109 14.97 0.08 -16.12
N LEU A 110 14.74 -0.87 -15.21
CA LEU A 110 13.76 -1.94 -15.40
C LEU A 110 12.30 -1.48 -15.19
N SER A 111 12.07 -0.33 -14.55
CA SER A 111 10.71 0.12 -14.21
C SER A 111 9.82 0.31 -15.45
N THR A 112 10.35 0.84 -16.55
CA THR A 112 9.61 1.02 -17.80
C THR A 112 9.29 -0.33 -18.46
N ILE A 113 10.26 -1.25 -18.47
CA ILE A 113 10.06 -2.61 -18.99
C ILE A 113 9.01 -3.33 -18.15
N ALA A 114 9.05 -3.19 -16.82
CA ALA A 114 8.07 -3.78 -15.92
C ALA A 114 6.63 -3.29 -16.18
N VAL A 115 6.45 -2.00 -16.50
CA VAL A 115 5.14 -1.46 -16.90
C VAL A 115 4.67 -2.05 -18.23
N ILE A 116 5.54 -2.12 -19.23
CA ILE A 116 5.19 -2.69 -20.55
C ILE A 116 4.80 -4.16 -20.39
N VAL A 117 5.60 -4.94 -19.65
CA VAL A 117 5.32 -6.36 -19.38
C VAL A 117 4.01 -6.51 -18.60
N SER A 118 3.77 -5.68 -17.57
CA SER A 118 2.54 -5.77 -16.80
C SER A 118 1.30 -5.39 -17.63
N LEU A 119 1.39 -4.40 -18.53
CA LEU A 119 0.33 -4.10 -19.49
C LEU A 119 0.06 -5.27 -20.44
N ALA A 120 1.11 -5.87 -20.98
CA ALA A 120 0.98 -7.06 -21.82
C ALA A 120 0.31 -8.23 -21.07
N LEU A 121 0.67 -8.46 -19.80
CA LEU A 121 0.04 -9.49 -18.96
C LEU A 121 -1.43 -9.16 -18.63
N LEU A 122 -1.76 -7.88 -18.38
CA LEU A 122 -3.15 -7.44 -18.15
C LEU A 122 -4.02 -7.63 -19.40
N VAL A 123 -3.46 -7.47 -20.61
CA VAL A 123 -4.15 -7.77 -21.85
C VAL A 123 -4.24 -9.29 -22.05
N ALA A 124 -3.14 -10.02 -21.83
CA ALA A 124 -3.08 -11.47 -22.02
C ALA A 124 -4.11 -12.22 -21.16
N VAL A 125 -4.36 -11.77 -19.91
CA VAL A 125 -5.32 -12.40 -19.02
C VAL A 125 -6.77 -12.29 -19.52
N LEU A 126 -7.08 -11.33 -20.38
CA LEU A 126 -8.42 -11.18 -20.99
C LEU A 126 -8.68 -12.21 -22.10
N ILE A 127 -7.62 -12.80 -22.67
CA ILE A 127 -7.72 -13.75 -23.76
C ILE A 127 -8.26 -15.08 -23.24
N PRO A 128 -9.37 -15.61 -23.81
CA PRO A 128 -9.86 -16.96 -23.50
C PRO A 128 -8.77 -18.00 -23.74
N GLY A 129 -8.59 -18.92 -22.78
CA GLY A 129 -7.52 -19.94 -22.84
C GLY A 129 -6.25 -19.56 -22.08
N ILE A 130 -5.91 -18.27 -21.93
CA ILE A 130 -4.80 -17.79 -21.09
C ILE A 130 -5.31 -17.41 -19.70
N GLY A 131 -6.35 -16.57 -19.64
CA GLY A 131 -6.97 -16.15 -18.38
C GLY A 131 -7.97 -17.16 -17.86
N ALA A 132 -7.81 -17.57 -16.59
CA ALA A 132 -8.74 -18.42 -15.89
C ALA A 132 -9.93 -17.60 -15.34
N LEU A 133 -11.14 -18.10 -15.56
CA LEU A 133 -12.36 -17.55 -14.99
C LEU A 133 -12.49 -18.06 -13.54
N VAL A 134 -12.45 -17.14 -12.58
CA VAL A 134 -12.61 -17.44 -11.15
C VAL A 134 -13.65 -16.46 -10.59
N ASN A 135 -14.72 -16.99 -10.01
CA ASN A 135 -15.82 -16.20 -9.44
C ASN A 135 -16.39 -15.12 -10.40
N GLY A 136 -16.48 -15.45 -11.69
CA GLY A 136 -17.00 -14.52 -12.71
C GLY A 136 -15.99 -13.47 -13.22
N ALA A 137 -14.78 -13.43 -12.69
CA ALA A 137 -13.72 -12.53 -13.11
C ALA A 137 -12.56 -13.28 -13.81
N ARG A 138 -12.02 -12.69 -14.89
CA ARG A 138 -10.86 -13.20 -15.60
C ARG A 138 -9.63 -12.39 -15.23
N SER A 139 -9.07 -12.64 -14.04
CA SER A 139 -7.96 -11.89 -13.47
C SER A 139 -6.74 -12.75 -13.12
N TRP A 140 -6.80 -14.07 -13.36
CA TRP A 140 -5.78 -15.02 -12.99
C TRP A 140 -5.20 -15.76 -14.20
N ILE A 141 -3.89 -16.00 -14.20
CA ILE A 141 -3.20 -16.86 -15.16
C ILE A 141 -2.68 -18.09 -14.43
N ARG A 142 -2.93 -19.29 -14.99
CA ARG A 142 -2.47 -20.58 -14.46
C ARG A 142 -1.39 -21.16 -15.37
N ILE A 143 -0.20 -21.42 -14.79
CA ILE A 143 0.92 -22.02 -15.50
C ILE A 143 1.52 -23.11 -14.63
N GLY A 144 1.51 -24.36 -15.10
CA GLY A 144 2.21 -25.46 -14.43
C GLY A 144 1.84 -25.67 -12.96
N GLY A 145 0.55 -25.51 -12.59
CA GLY A 145 0.08 -25.63 -11.21
C GLY A 145 0.20 -24.35 -10.38
N PHE A 146 0.93 -23.34 -10.84
CA PHE A 146 0.98 -22.03 -10.21
C PHE A 146 -0.10 -21.11 -10.78
N GLN A 147 -0.68 -20.31 -9.87
CA GLN A 147 -1.67 -19.30 -10.22
C GLN A 147 -1.13 -17.93 -9.84
N PHE A 148 -1.12 -16.98 -10.77
CA PHE A 148 -0.69 -15.62 -10.49
C PHE A 148 -1.65 -14.59 -11.06
N GLN A 149 -1.73 -13.44 -10.39
CA GLN A 149 -2.59 -12.32 -10.76
C GLN A 149 -1.74 -11.19 -11.35
N PRO A 150 -1.87 -10.88 -12.66
CA PRO A 150 -1.09 -9.84 -13.31
C PRO A 150 -1.22 -8.45 -12.67
N SER A 151 -2.39 -8.13 -12.13
CA SER A 151 -2.66 -6.85 -11.48
C SER A 151 -1.82 -6.62 -10.21
N GLU A 152 -1.39 -7.68 -9.50
CA GLU A 152 -0.46 -7.55 -8.38
C GLU A 152 0.92 -7.05 -8.84
N ILE A 153 1.41 -7.60 -9.96
CA ILE A 153 2.66 -7.15 -10.61
C ILE A 153 2.52 -5.72 -11.12
N ALA A 154 1.35 -5.39 -11.69
CA ALA A 154 1.07 -4.06 -12.24
C ALA A 154 1.13 -2.95 -11.18
N LYS A 155 0.67 -3.20 -9.95
CA LYS A 155 0.77 -2.25 -8.82
C LYS A 155 2.22 -1.88 -8.52
N LEU A 156 3.10 -2.90 -8.41
CA LEU A 156 4.52 -2.68 -8.14
C LEU A 156 5.23 -2.00 -9.32
N ALA A 157 4.93 -2.43 -10.55
CA ALA A 157 5.49 -1.84 -11.76
C ALA A 157 5.11 -0.37 -11.91
N LEU A 158 3.83 -0.04 -11.71
CA LEU A 158 3.34 1.34 -11.74
C LEU A 158 4.02 2.21 -10.68
N LEU A 159 4.13 1.71 -9.45
CA LEU A 159 4.80 2.40 -8.34
C LEU A 159 6.25 2.76 -8.69
N LEU A 160 7.04 1.79 -9.16
CA LEU A 160 8.44 2.00 -9.49
C LEU A 160 8.61 2.94 -10.69
N TRP A 161 7.78 2.78 -11.71
CA TRP A 161 7.85 3.59 -12.92
C TRP A 161 7.42 5.04 -12.66
N MET A 162 6.30 5.26 -11.96
CA MET A 162 5.86 6.62 -11.62
C MET A 162 6.91 7.32 -10.75
N ALA A 163 7.46 6.63 -9.75
CA ALA A 163 8.52 7.18 -8.91
C ALA A 163 9.77 7.55 -9.74
N HIS A 164 10.13 6.73 -10.75
CA HIS A 164 11.24 7.03 -11.67
C HIS A 164 10.96 8.27 -12.51
N VAL A 165 9.80 8.33 -13.17
CA VAL A 165 9.42 9.45 -14.05
C VAL A 165 9.32 10.77 -13.27
N LEU A 166 8.68 10.76 -12.09
CA LEU A 166 8.47 11.97 -11.29
C LEU A 166 9.76 12.42 -10.58
N ALA A 167 10.59 11.50 -10.10
CA ALA A 167 11.90 11.84 -9.53
C ALA A 167 12.85 12.47 -10.57
N ALA A 168 12.81 12.01 -11.83
CA ALA A 168 13.61 12.55 -12.93
C ALA A 168 13.17 13.97 -13.34
N ARG A 169 11.88 14.30 -13.18
CA ARG A 169 11.30 15.60 -13.60
C ARG A 169 11.14 16.60 -12.45
N ARG A 170 11.81 16.40 -11.32
CA ARG A 170 11.61 17.21 -10.10
C ARG A 170 11.77 18.71 -10.29
N SER A 171 12.62 19.14 -11.19
CA SER A 171 12.83 20.58 -11.51
C SER A 171 11.66 21.23 -12.26
N THR A 172 10.80 20.43 -12.90
CA THR A 172 9.67 20.89 -13.72
C THR A 172 8.31 20.65 -13.06
N LEU A 173 8.28 20.12 -11.82
CA LEU A 173 7.04 19.76 -11.11
C LEU A 173 6.22 20.97 -10.59
N GLY A 174 6.58 22.20 -10.95
CA GLY A 174 5.85 23.42 -10.56
C GLY A 174 4.43 23.52 -11.12
N SER A 175 4.05 22.70 -12.11
CA SER A 175 2.70 22.69 -12.65
C SER A 175 2.03 21.31 -12.47
N PRO A 176 0.73 21.25 -12.10
CA PRO A 176 -0.04 20.01 -11.98
C PRO A 176 -0.10 19.22 -13.29
N LYS A 177 -0.11 19.92 -14.43
CA LYS A 177 -0.07 19.29 -15.75
C LYS A 177 1.23 18.49 -15.98
N ALA A 178 2.38 19.02 -15.57
CA ALA A 178 3.67 18.32 -15.70
C ALA A 178 3.74 17.06 -14.81
N LEU A 179 3.01 17.04 -13.70
CA LEU A 179 2.85 15.87 -12.84
C LEU A 179 1.95 14.80 -13.47
N LEU A 180 0.77 15.18 -13.95
CA LEU A 180 -0.28 14.26 -14.39
C LEU A 180 -0.08 13.71 -15.80
N ILE A 181 0.30 14.57 -16.77
CA ILE A 181 0.39 14.19 -18.19
C ILE A 181 1.20 12.91 -18.42
N PRO A 182 2.40 12.70 -17.79
CA PRO A 182 3.16 11.49 -18.05
C PRO A 182 2.58 10.23 -17.40
N VAL A 183 1.88 10.34 -16.25
CA VAL A 183 1.51 9.17 -15.44
C VAL A 183 0.03 8.81 -15.52
N LEU A 184 -0.84 9.79 -15.75
CA LEU A 184 -2.29 9.58 -15.80
C LEU A 184 -2.73 8.65 -16.95
N PRO A 185 -2.19 8.74 -18.19
CA PRO A 185 -2.59 7.84 -19.26
C PRO A 185 -2.25 6.37 -18.98
N VAL A 186 -1.06 6.12 -18.40
CA VAL A 186 -0.63 4.75 -18.05
C VAL A 186 -1.47 4.20 -16.90
N PHE A 187 -1.71 5.01 -15.86
CA PHE A 187 -2.62 4.64 -14.78
C PHE A 187 -4.03 4.35 -15.30
N GLY A 188 -4.57 5.25 -16.13
CA GLY A 188 -5.92 5.12 -16.71
C GLY A 188 -6.06 3.85 -17.56
N LEU A 189 -5.04 3.53 -18.36
CA LEU A 189 -5.04 2.30 -19.17
C LEU A 189 -5.00 1.05 -18.28
N MET A 190 -4.11 1.02 -17.25
CA MET A 190 -4.05 -0.12 -16.32
C MET A 190 -5.34 -0.28 -15.52
N ALA A 191 -5.86 0.82 -14.96
CA ALA A 191 -7.11 0.83 -14.21
C ALA A 191 -8.29 0.39 -15.09
N GLY A 192 -8.37 0.85 -16.33
CA GLY A 192 -9.39 0.45 -17.30
C GLY A 192 -9.34 -1.03 -17.63
N LEU A 193 -8.13 -1.59 -17.86
CA LEU A 193 -7.96 -3.02 -18.11
C LEU A 193 -8.37 -3.87 -16.90
N ILE A 194 -8.03 -3.44 -15.67
CA ILE A 194 -8.41 -4.15 -14.43
C ILE A 194 -9.92 -4.04 -14.19
N MET A 195 -10.52 -2.88 -14.44
CA MET A 195 -11.98 -2.72 -14.37
C MET A 195 -12.73 -3.58 -15.39
N TYR A 196 -12.15 -3.79 -16.57
CA TYR A 196 -12.71 -4.71 -17.59
C TYR A 196 -12.65 -6.17 -17.14
N GLN A 197 -11.75 -6.53 -16.18
CA GLN A 197 -11.67 -7.84 -15.51
C GLN A 197 -12.66 -8.01 -14.35
N PRO A 198 -13.66 -7.17 -14.16
CA PRO A 198 -14.48 -6.79 -13.02
C PRO A 198 -13.80 -6.87 -11.64
N ASP A 199 -12.54 -6.45 -11.53
CA ASP A 199 -11.77 -6.44 -10.29
C ASP A 199 -11.71 -5.01 -9.69
N LEU A 200 -12.78 -4.64 -8.98
CA LEU A 200 -12.88 -3.33 -8.32
C LEU A 200 -11.85 -3.19 -7.19
N GLY A 201 -11.63 -4.26 -6.41
CA GLY A 201 -10.73 -4.24 -5.26
C GLY A 201 -9.29 -3.89 -5.68
N THR A 202 -8.78 -4.57 -6.70
CA THR A 202 -7.44 -4.28 -7.21
C THR A 202 -7.34 -2.89 -7.86
N THR A 203 -8.42 -2.40 -8.51
CA THR A 203 -8.46 -1.03 -9.04
C THR A 203 -8.35 0.01 -7.92
N VAL A 204 -9.02 -0.19 -6.79
CA VAL A 204 -8.89 0.67 -5.60
C VAL A 204 -7.46 0.62 -5.05
N ALA A 205 -6.85 -0.57 -4.93
CA ALA A 205 -5.47 -0.70 -4.49
C ALA A 205 -4.47 -0.02 -5.45
N LEU A 206 -4.68 -0.13 -6.77
CA LEU A 206 -3.88 0.59 -7.77
C LEU A 206 -4.03 2.11 -7.64
N THR A 207 -5.25 2.59 -7.34
CA THR A 207 -5.54 4.01 -7.11
C THR A 207 -4.83 4.53 -5.85
N ILE A 208 -4.75 3.73 -4.77
CA ILE A 208 -3.95 4.08 -3.58
C ILE A 208 -2.48 4.27 -3.96
N VAL A 209 -1.91 3.36 -4.77
CA VAL A 209 -0.53 3.49 -5.26
C VAL A 209 -0.35 4.78 -6.04
N PHE A 210 -1.24 5.06 -7.00
CA PHE A 210 -1.20 6.27 -7.83
C PHE A 210 -1.25 7.54 -6.99
N MET A 211 -2.23 7.64 -6.08
CA MET A 211 -2.39 8.80 -5.19
C MET A 211 -1.19 8.97 -4.24
N ALA A 212 -0.70 7.87 -3.65
CA ALA A 212 0.46 7.91 -2.76
C ALA A 212 1.71 8.42 -3.48
N VAL A 213 2.00 7.94 -4.69
CA VAL A 213 3.14 8.41 -5.47
C VAL A 213 3.03 9.89 -5.80
N LEU A 214 1.85 10.37 -6.23
CA LEU A 214 1.61 11.80 -6.49
C LEU A 214 1.80 12.66 -5.24
N PHE A 215 1.29 12.19 -4.09
CA PHE A 215 1.43 12.89 -2.82
C PHE A 215 2.90 13.09 -2.42
N PHE A 216 3.69 12.01 -2.47
CA PHE A 216 5.11 12.08 -2.11
C PHE A 216 5.99 12.70 -3.19
N ALA A 217 5.49 12.83 -4.42
CA ALA A 217 6.13 13.62 -5.47
C ALA A 217 5.91 15.13 -5.29
N GLY A 218 5.00 15.55 -4.39
CA GLY A 218 4.73 16.95 -4.08
C GLY A 218 3.54 17.55 -4.82
N ALA A 219 2.55 16.72 -5.20
CA ALA A 219 1.31 17.20 -5.81
C ALA A 219 0.52 18.09 -4.83
N PRO A 220 -0.11 19.18 -5.30
CA PRO A 220 -0.91 20.07 -4.46
C PRO A 220 -2.20 19.38 -4.00
N TRP A 221 -2.67 19.71 -2.79
CA TRP A 221 -3.81 19.05 -2.15
C TRP A 221 -5.13 19.11 -2.95
N TRP A 222 -5.37 20.21 -3.65
CA TRP A 222 -6.59 20.36 -4.47
C TRP A 222 -6.68 19.35 -5.62
N MET A 223 -5.53 18.86 -6.11
CA MET A 223 -5.48 17.81 -7.12
C MET A 223 -6.04 16.48 -6.58
N PHE A 224 -5.81 16.16 -5.31
CA PHE A 224 -6.41 15.00 -4.66
C PHE A 224 -7.91 15.17 -4.49
N ALA A 225 -8.37 16.37 -4.14
CA ALA A 225 -9.79 16.67 -4.06
C ALA A 225 -10.48 16.50 -5.43
N SER A 226 -9.88 17.02 -6.51
CA SER A 226 -10.45 16.90 -7.87
C SER A 226 -10.43 15.44 -8.37
N LEU A 227 -9.32 14.71 -8.19
CA LEU A 227 -9.25 13.29 -8.56
C LEU A 227 -10.18 12.43 -7.70
N GLY A 228 -10.32 12.77 -6.41
CA GLY A 228 -11.27 12.13 -5.50
C GLY A 228 -12.72 12.36 -5.95
N ALA A 229 -13.08 13.58 -6.31
CA ALA A 229 -14.42 13.90 -6.83
C ALA A 229 -14.73 13.13 -8.14
N VAL A 230 -13.76 13.07 -9.07
CA VAL A 230 -13.89 12.26 -10.30
C VAL A 230 -14.00 10.77 -9.97
N GLY A 231 -13.22 10.28 -8.99
CA GLY A 231 -13.28 8.90 -8.53
C GLY A 231 -14.63 8.55 -7.91
N ILE A 232 -15.17 9.41 -7.03
CA ILE A 232 -16.50 9.22 -6.43
C ILE A 232 -17.58 9.24 -7.51
N ALA A 233 -17.55 10.20 -8.43
CA ALA A 233 -18.50 10.25 -9.54
C ALA A 233 -18.42 8.98 -10.41
N GLY A 234 -17.21 8.52 -10.72
CA GLY A 234 -17.00 7.28 -11.46
C GLY A 234 -17.51 6.04 -10.71
N LEU A 235 -17.25 5.92 -9.41
CA LEU A 235 -17.76 4.83 -8.58
C LEU A 235 -19.29 4.86 -8.49
N THR A 236 -19.89 6.04 -8.37
CA THR A 236 -21.35 6.22 -8.36
C THR A 236 -21.95 5.75 -9.69
N LEU A 237 -21.41 6.19 -10.82
CA LEU A 237 -21.87 5.74 -12.15
C LEU A 237 -21.72 4.23 -12.32
N LEU A 238 -20.59 3.66 -11.85
CA LEU A 238 -20.35 2.21 -11.88
C LEU A 238 -21.29 1.44 -10.94
N ALA A 239 -21.65 1.98 -9.79
CA ALA A 239 -22.62 1.37 -8.88
C ALA A 239 -24.00 1.23 -9.52
N PHE A 240 -24.45 2.24 -10.25
CA PHE A 240 -25.72 2.20 -10.97
C PHE A 240 -25.68 1.40 -12.28
N SER A 241 -24.51 1.04 -12.80
CA SER A 241 -24.38 0.33 -14.07
C SER A 241 -24.58 -1.18 -13.98
N ALA A 242 -24.63 -1.77 -12.77
CA ALA A 242 -24.83 -3.20 -12.57
C ALA A 242 -25.54 -3.49 -11.24
N GLU A 243 -26.63 -4.25 -11.31
CA GLU A 243 -27.49 -4.58 -10.15
C GLU A 243 -26.74 -5.19 -8.97
N TYR A 244 -25.76 -6.08 -9.23
CA TYR A 244 -24.98 -6.70 -8.16
C TYR A 244 -24.09 -5.70 -7.39
N ARG A 245 -23.62 -4.60 -8.03
CA ARG A 245 -22.84 -3.55 -7.38
C ARG A 245 -23.71 -2.67 -6.52
N LEU A 246 -24.88 -2.34 -7.04
CA LEU A 246 -25.90 -1.60 -6.27
C LEU A 246 -26.35 -2.41 -5.07
N ALA A 247 -26.62 -3.71 -5.24
CA ALA A 247 -26.98 -4.61 -4.15
C ALA A 247 -25.91 -4.66 -3.05
N ARG A 248 -24.61 -4.69 -3.40
CA ARG A 248 -23.51 -4.60 -2.41
C ARG A 248 -23.48 -3.27 -1.67
N LEU A 249 -23.79 -2.16 -2.33
CA LEU A 249 -23.85 -0.85 -1.67
C LEU A 249 -25.06 -0.75 -0.74
N LEU A 250 -26.22 -1.21 -1.19
CA LEU A 250 -27.45 -1.23 -0.39
C LEU A 250 -27.33 -2.17 0.81
N SER A 251 -26.73 -3.34 0.64
CA SER A 251 -26.49 -4.30 1.74
C SER A 251 -25.49 -3.77 2.78
N PHE A 252 -24.58 -2.89 2.38
CA PHE A 252 -23.70 -2.18 3.32
C PHE A 252 -24.45 -1.12 4.13
N ILE A 253 -25.38 -0.37 3.51
CA ILE A 253 -26.16 0.67 4.18
C ILE A 253 -27.25 0.06 5.09
N ASN A 254 -27.90 -1.00 4.63
CA ASN A 254 -28.94 -1.71 5.38
C ASN A 254 -28.73 -3.22 5.26
N PRO A 255 -27.86 -3.81 6.12
CA PRO A 255 -27.54 -5.24 6.10
C PRO A 255 -28.74 -6.15 6.37
N GLU A 256 -29.69 -5.71 7.19
CA GLU A 256 -30.86 -6.49 7.58
C GLU A 256 -31.88 -6.63 6.43
N ALA A 257 -31.98 -5.62 5.57
CA ALA A 257 -32.88 -5.64 4.41
C ALA A 257 -32.34 -6.52 3.26
N HIS A 258 -31.05 -6.86 3.27
CA HIS A 258 -30.39 -7.63 2.20
C HIS A 258 -29.56 -8.79 2.78
N PRO A 259 -30.17 -9.77 3.47
CA PRO A 259 -29.45 -10.82 4.21
C PRO A 259 -28.54 -11.66 3.32
N ASP A 260 -28.91 -11.94 2.07
CA ASP A 260 -28.10 -12.76 1.16
C ASP A 260 -26.78 -12.09 0.76
N THR A 261 -26.80 -10.77 0.53
CA THR A 261 -25.61 -10.00 0.14
C THR A 261 -24.78 -9.53 1.32
N SER A 262 -25.40 -9.32 2.49
CA SER A 262 -24.72 -8.92 3.73
C SER A 262 -24.23 -10.09 4.57
N TYR A 263 -24.56 -11.35 4.17
CA TYR A 263 -24.22 -12.57 4.91
C TYR A 263 -22.75 -12.61 5.36
N GLN A 264 -21.81 -12.34 4.44
CA GLN A 264 -20.37 -12.34 4.74
C GLN A 264 -20.01 -11.32 5.83
N LEU A 265 -20.56 -10.10 5.74
CA LEU A 265 -20.34 -9.04 6.72
C LEU A 265 -20.88 -9.43 8.09
N LEU A 266 -22.13 -9.89 8.16
CA LEU A 266 -22.77 -10.30 9.42
C LEU A 266 -22.02 -11.46 10.07
N GLN A 267 -21.62 -12.48 9.31
CA GLN A 267 -20.84 -13.59 9.84
C GLN A 267 -19.44 -13.18 10.32
N SER A 268 -18.81 -12.19 9.66
CA SER A 268 -17.53 -11.67 10.12
C SER A 268 -17.67 -10.94 11.48
N LEU A 269 -18.73 -10.13 11.64
CA LEU A 269 -19.02 -9.43 12.89
C LEU A 269 -19.37 -10.37 14.03
N TYR A 270 -20.18 -11.41 13.76
CA TYR A 270 -20.50 -12.46 14.75
C TYR A 270 -19.25 -13.23 15.18
N GLY A 271 -18.37 -13.62 14.23
CA GLY A 271 -17.10 -14.28 14.53
C GLY A 271 -16.23 -13.41 15.45
N MET A 272 -16.03 -12.15 15.10
CA MET A 272 -15.26 -11.21 15.93
C MET A 272 -15.89 -11.00 17.32
N GLY A 273 -17.22 -10.92 17.40
CA GLY A 273 -17.94 -10.77 18.68
C GLY A 273 -17.75 -11.98 19.60
N ASN A 274 -17.72 -13.19 19.02
CA ASN A 274 -17.48 -14.44 19.76
C ASN A 274 -16.07 -14.53 20.37
N GLY A 275 -15.07 -13.86 19.74
CA GLY A 275 -13.68 -13.93 20.20
C GLY A 275 -13.41 -13.18 21.51
N GLY A 276 -14.17 -12.16 21.85
CA GLY A 276 -13.95 -11.39 23.08
C GLY A 276 -12.52 -10.82 23.19
N TRP A 277 -11.97 -10.84 24.41
CA TRP A 277 -10.62 -10.32 24.67
C TRP A 277 -9.49 -11.26 24.25
N PHE A 278 -9.63 -12.56 24.53
CA PHE A 278 -8.56 -13.56 24.40
C PHE A 278 -8.76 -14.54 23.24
N GLY A 279 -9.89 -14.49 22.59
CA GLY A 279 -10.28 -15.45 21.55
C GLY A 279 -10.79 -16.77 22.08
N VAL A 280 -11.35 -17.58 21.18
CA VAL A 280 -11.81 -18.94 21.49
C VAL A 280 -10.68 -19.99 21.44
N GLY A 281 -9.49 -19.58 21.00
CA GLY A 281 -8.30 -20.41 20.81
C GLY A 281 -8.00 -20.72 19.34
N LEU A 282 -6.70 -20.92 19.05
CA LEU A 282 -6.25 -21.25 17.70
C LEU A 282 -6.90 -22.55 17.21
N GLY A 283 -7.39 -22.52 15.99
CA GLY A 283 -8.05 -23.69 15.39
C GLY A 283 -9.50 -23.89 15.81
N GLN A 284 -10.05 -23.09 16.73
CA GLN A 284 -11.40 -23.28 17.30
C GLN A 284 -12.47 -22.33 16.69
N SER A 285 -12.14 -21.55 15.70
CA SER A 285 -13.12 -20.67 15.02
C SER A 285 -14.28 -21.51 14.45
N ARG A 286 -15.50 -21.08 14.71
CA ARG A 286 -16.72 -21.65 14.13
C ARG A 286 -16.98 -21.09 12.74
N ALA A 287 -16.61 -19.83 12.48
CA ALA A 287 -16.83 -19.16 11.21
C ALA A 287 -16.15 -19.88 10.04
N LYS A 288 -15.01 -20.57 10.25
CA LYS A 288 -14.33 -21.35 9.22
C LYS A 288 -15.05 -22.65 8.78
N TRP A 289 -16.06 -23.11 9.52
CA TRP A 289 -16.84 -24.29 9.19
C TRP A 289 -17.92 -24.02 8.13
N SER A 290 -17.63 -23.17 7.14
CA SER A 290 -18.48 -22.76 6.01
C SER A 290 -19.55 -21.71 6.34
N TYR A 291 -19.49 -21.13 7.52
CA TYR A 291 -20.33 -19.97 7.84
C TYR A 291 -19.79 -18.69 7.21
N LEU A 292 -18.47 -18.60 6.97
CA LEU A 292 -17.84 -17.42 6.35
C LEU A 292 -17.12 -17.82 5.06
N PRO A 293 -17.64 -17.46 3.87
CA PRO A 293 -16.94 -17.63 2.61
C PRO A 293 -15.65 -16.78 2.55
N ASN A 294 -14.58 -17.30 1.90
CA ASN A 294 -13.28 -16.65 1.79
C ASN A 294 -12.64 -16.29 3.16
N ALA A 295 -12.87 -17.14 4.17
CA ALA A 295 -12.35 -16.95 5.53
C ALA A 295 -10.82 -16.90 5.60
N ASP A 296 -10.12 -17.60 4.71
CA ASP A 296 -8.66 -17.67 4.62
C ASP A 296 -8.02 -16.53 3.81
N SER A 297 -8.81 -15.84 2.99
CA SER A 297 -8.32 -14.74 2.12
C SER A 297 -8.84 -13.37 2.58
N ASP A 298 -10.06 -13.03 2.20
CA ASP A 298 -10.59 -11.67 2.37
C ASP A 298 -11.04 -11.38 3.80
N PHE A 299 -11.52 -12.39 4.52
CA PHE A 299 -12.06 -12.27 5.87
C PHE A 299 -11.16 -12.88 6.96
N ILE A 300 -9.87 -13.09 6.66
CA ILE A 300 -8.94 -13.68 7.64
C ILE A 300 -8.83 -12.86 8.92
N PHE A 301 -9.03 -11.52 8.86
CA PHE A 301 -9.05 -10.65 10.03
C PHE A 301 -10.19 -11.01 10.99
N ALA A 302 -11.35 -11.45 10.49
CA ALA A 302 -12.46 -11.93 11.32
C ALA A 302 -12.09 -13.22 12.05
N ILE A 303 -11.40 -14.15 11.37
CA ILE A 303 -10.90 -15.39 11.98
C ILE A 303 -9.87 -15.09 13.07
N ILE A 304 -8.94 -14.14 12.82
CA ILE A 304 -7.99 -13.67 13.83
C ILE A 304 -8.75 -13.10 15.04
N GLY A 305 -9.80 -12.31 14.80
CA GLY A 305 -10.64 -11.76 15.86
C GLY A 305 -11.37 -12.84 16.66
N GLU A 306 -11.87 -13.89 16.02
CA GLU A 306 -12.52 -15.00 16.69
C GLU A 306 -11.51 -15.88 17.46
N GLU A 307 -10.39 -16.29 16.82
CA GLU A 307 -9.43 -17.23 17.42
C GLU A 307 -8.52 -16.60 18.48
N LEU A 308 -8.07 -15.37 18.28
CA LEU A 308 -7.10 -14.67 19.14
C LEU A 308 -7.69 -13.46 19.87
N GLY A 309 -8.94 -13.13 19.61
CA GLY A 309 -9.65 -12.03 20.26
C GLY A 309 -9.09 -10.64 19.93
N LEU A 310 -9.44 -9.68 20.80
CA LEU A 310 -9.00 -8.29 20.68
C LEU A 310 -7.46 -8.15 20.83
N ILE A 311 -6.83 -9.02 21.60
CA ILE A 311 -5.37 -9.02 21.77
C ILE A 311 -4.68 -9.39 20.47
N GLY A 312 -5.13 -10.45 19.77
CA GLY A 312 -4.55 -10.88 18.49
C GLY A 312 -4.73 -9.83 17.40
N THR A 313 -5.93 -9.26 17.27
CA THR A 313 -6.18 -8.16 16.32
C THR A 313 -5.39 -6.90 16.67
N GLY A 314 -5.23 -6.59 17.97
CA GLY A 314 -4.42 -5.47 18.46
C GLY A 314 -2.93 -5.64 18.12
N ILE A 315 -2.37 -6.83 18.27
CA ILE A 315 -0.98 -7.14 17.86
C ILE A 315 -0.81 -6.92 16.35
N LEU A 316 -1.76 -7.38 15.55
CA LEU A 316 -1.72 -7.20 14.10
C LEU A 316 -1.80 -5.72 13.71
N LEU A 317 -2.70 -4.95 14.32
CA LEU A 317 -2.79 -3.50 14.12
C LEU A 317 -1.48 -2.79 14.50
N LEU A 318 -0.86 -3.21 15.61
CA LEU A 318 0.44 -2.70 16.04
C LEU A 318 1.54 -3.01 15.00
N LEU A 319 1.56 -4.21 14.41
CA LEU A 319 2.52 -4.56 13.36
C LEU A 319 2.35 -3.67 12.12
N PHE A 320 1.12 -3.37 11.67
CA PHE A 320 0.87 -2.44 10.58
C PHE A 320 1.25 -0.99 10.96
N ALA A 321 1.01 -0.56 12.20
CA ALA A 321 1.44 0.75 12.68
C ALA A 321 2.98 0.87 12.72
N LEU A 322 3.68 -0.19 13.16
CA LEU A 322 5.13 -0.26 13.11
C LEU A 322 5.68 -0.27 11.68
N LEU A 323 5.00 -0.94 10.75
CA LEU A 323 5.33 -0.91 9.32
C LEU A 323 5.19 0.52 8.77
N ALA A 324 4.07 1.20 9.08
CA ALA A 324 3.84 2.59 8.69
C ALA A 324 4.95 3.51 9.22
N TYR A 325 5.26 3.41 10.50
CA TYR A 325 6.33 4.19 11.13
C TYR A 325 7.70 3.91 10.48
N THR A 326 8.06 2.63 10.34
CA THR A 326 9.38 2.23 9.84
C THR A 326 9.55 2.59 8.38
N GLY A 327 8.56 2.35 7.53
CA GLY A 327 8.62 2.67 6.11
C GLY A 327 8.71 4.18 5.84
N LEU A 328 7.92 4.99 6.56
CA LEU A 328 8.01 6.45 6.47
C LEU A 328 9.31 7.00 7.06
N ARG A 329 9.86 6.36 8.09
CA ARG A 329 11.18 6.68 8.64
C ARG A 329 12.28 6.43 7.61
N ILE A 330 12.27 5.26 6.93
CA ILE A 330 13.19 4.93 5.83
C ILE A 330 13.11 6.00 4.73
N ALA A 331 11.90 6.39 4.32
CA ALA A 331 11.69 7.42 3.33
C ALA A 331 12.29 8.78 3.72
N ARG A 332 12.09 9.21 4.99
CA ARG A 332 12.60 10.50 5.48
C ARG A 332 14.12 10.54 5.59
N ARG A 333 14.76 9.41 5.96
CA ARG A 333 16.21 9.31 6.19
C ARG A 333 17.01 9.13 4.91
N ASN A 334 16.42 8.70 3.81
CA ASN A 334 17.08 8.59 2.51
C ASN A 334 17.24 9.96 1.84
N VAL A 335 18.27 10.12 1.00
CA VAL A 335 18.54 11.36 0.26
C VAL A 335 17.94 11.31 -1.14
N ASP A 336 17.99 10.15 -1.79
CA ASP A 336 17.56 9.93 -3.17
C ASP A 336 16.02 10.11 -3.32
N PRO A 337 15.54 11.02 -4.18
CA PRO A 337 14.12 11.29 -4.37
C PRO A 337 13.31 10.07 -4.83
N PHE A 338 13.88 9.22 -5.70
CA PHE A 338 13.23 7.99 -6.14
C PHE A 338 13.01 7.04 -4.96
N VAL A 339 14.04 6.84 -4.13
CA VAL A 339 13.96 5.99 -2.93
C VAL A 339 12.92 6.52 -1.94
N LYS A 340 12.87 7.85 -1.74
CA LYS A 340 11.87 8.49 -0.87
C LYS A 340 10.45 8.20 -1.33
N ILE A 341 10.17 8.40 -2.63
CA ILE A 341 8.83 8.19 -3.19
C ILE A 341 8.47 6.71 -3.11
N VAL A 342 9.36 5.80 -3.53
CA VAL A 342 9.07 4.36 -3.51
C VAL A 342 8.83 3.87 -2.08
N ALA A 343 9.70 4.22 -1.12
CA ALA A 343 9.56 3.78 0.26
C ALA A 343 8.27 4.29 0.91
N SER A 344 7.94 5.57 0.73
CA SER A 344 6.73 6.14 1.31
C SER A 344 5.46 5.64 0.63
N ALA A 345 5.43 5.58 -0.70
CA ALA A 345 4.24 5.16 -1.43
C ALA A 345 3.95 3.66 -1.26
N SER A 346 4.99 2.79 -1.24
CA SER A 346 4.80 1.37 -0.94
C SER A 346 4.30 1.14 0.48
N THR A 347 4.76 1.92 1.45
CA THR A 347 4.27 1.86 2.83
C THR A 347 2.80 2.24 2.90
N VAL A 348 2.41 3.37 2.28
CA VAL A 348 1.00 3.80 2.23
C VAL A 348 0.14 2.80 1.48
N TRP A 349 0.64 2.19 0.39
CA TRP A 349 -0.08 1.12 -0.30
C TRP A 349 -0.38 -0.06 0.63
N LEU A 350 0.64 -0.65 1.29
CA LEU A 350 0.45 -1.82 2.14
C LEU A 350 -0.45 -1.51 3.34
N VAL A 351 -0.21 -0.39 4.03
CA VAL A 351 -1.01 0.02 5.19
C VAL A 351 -2.42 0.42 4.79
N GLY A 352 -2.59 1.12 3.68
CA GLY A 352 -3.90 1.51 3.14
C GLY A 352 -4.72 0.29 2.69
N GLN A 353 -4.07 -0.69 2.05
CA GLN A 353 -4.72 -1.94 1.68
C GLN A 353 -5.17 -2.72 2.92
N ALA A 354 -4.34 -2.77 3.97
CA ALA A 354 -4.72 -3.37 5.25
C ALA A 354 -5.88 -2.61 5.92
N ALA A 355 -5.84 -1.27 5.93
CA ALA A 355 -6.90 -0.45 6.51
C ALA A 355 -8.25 -0.65 5.81
N ILE A 356 -8.26 -0.81 4.48
CA ILE A 356 -9.49 -1.11 3.73
C ILE A 356 -9.99 -2.51 4.06
N ASN A 357 -9.09 -3.53 4.10
CA ASN A 357 -9.48 -4.90 4.46
C ASN A 357 -10.11 -4.93 5.86
N ILE A 358 -9.42 -4.39 6.86
CA ILE A 358 -9.92 -4.31 8.22
C ILE A 358 -11.24 -3.52 8.26
N GLY A 359 -11.30 -2.39 7.54
CA GLY A 359 -12.48 -1.52 7.48
C GLY A 359 -13.73 -2.25 6.99
N TYR A 360 -13.66 -3.07 5.94
CA TYR A 360 -14.86 -3.80 5.51
C TYR A 360 -15.17 -5.03 6.38
N VAL A 361 -14.16 -5.67 6.97
CA VAL A 361 -14.39 -6.80 7.90
C VAL A 361 -15.12 -6.33 9.17
N VAL A 362 -14.81 -5.12 9.67
CA VAL A 362 -15.51 -4.53 10.83
C VAL A 362 -16.76 -3.73 10.46
N GLY A 363 -17.18 -3.73 9.20
CA GLY A 363 -18.42 -3.07 8.75
C GLY A 363 -18.33 -1.56 8.59
N LEU A 364 -17.13 -0.98 8.47
CA LEU A 364 -16.94 0.47 8.20
C LEU A 364 -16.91 0.81 6.72
N LEU A 365 -16.66 -0.17 5.86
CA LEU A 365 -16.56 -0.02 4.41
C LEU A 365 -17.34 -1.15 3.71
N PRO A 366 -17.80 -0.95 2.47
CA PRO A 366 -18.39 -2.02 1.67
C PRO A 366 -17.32 -3.06 1.32
N VAL A 367 -17.71 -4.34 1.23
CA VAL A 367 -16.81 -5.46 0.91
C VAL A 367 -16.19 -5.29 -0.48
N THR A 368 -14.85 -5.22 -0.55
CA THR A 368 -14.10 -4.97 -1.79
C THR A 368 -13.28 -6.16 -2.28
N GLY A 369 -13.07 -7.20 -1.46
CA GLY A 369 -12.27 -8.37 -1.84
C GLY A 369 -10.76 -8.07 -1.95
N ILE A 370 -10.24 -7.18 -1.13
CA ILE A 370 -8.81 -6.86 -1.07
C ILE A 370 -8.16 -7.70 0.03
N PRO A 371 -7.14 -8.53 -0.27
CA PRO A 371 -6.50 -9.36 0.74
C PRO A 371 -5.66 -8.54 1.72
N LEU A 372 -5.53 -9.01 2.96
CA LEU A 372 -4.69 -8.41 3.99
C LEU A 372 -3.21 -8.72 3.72
N PRO A 373 -2.34 -7.70 3.47
CA PRO A 373 -0.95 -7.92 3.06
C PRO A 373 -0.17 -8.78 4.06
N MET A 374 0.61 -9.75 3.58
CA MET A 374 1.40 -10.73 4.34
C MET A 374 0.61 -11.78 5.11
N ILE A 375 -0.68 -11.57 5.38
CA ILE A 375 -1.49 -12.39 6.29
C ILE A 375 -2.45 -13.30 5.51
N SER A 376 -3.17 -12.76 4.53
CA SER A 376 -4.17 -13.50 3.76
C SER A 376 -3.56 -14.60 2.90
N ALA A 377 -4.31 -15.68 2.69
CA ALA A 377 -4.01 -16.66 1.67
C ALA A 377 -4.10 -16.02 0.28
N GLY A 378 -2.94 -15.92 -0.39
CA GLY A 378 -2.85 -15.29 -1.71
C GLY A 378 -1.43 -15.37 -2.25
N GLY A 379 -1.17 -16.35 -3.10
CA GLY A 379 0.19 -16.64 -3.57
C GLY A 379 0.92 -15.42 -4.17
N THR A 380 0.34 -14.79 -5.19
CA THR A 380 0.97 -13.65 -5.86
C THR A 380 1.03 -12.41 -4.97
N SER A 381 -0.04 -12.14 -4.22
CA SER A 381 -0.08 -10.99 -3.31
C SER A 381 0.99 -11.10 -2.22
N LEU A 382 1.17 -12.30 -1.63
CA LEU A 382 2.23 -12.57 -0.67
C LEU A 382 3.61 -12.34 -1.30
N LEU A 383 3.88 -12.91 -2.48
CA LEU A 383 5.16 -12.80 -3.16
C LEU A 383 5.52 -11.32 -3.44
N ILE A 384 4.58 -10.56 -4.02
CA ILE A 384 4.80 -9.13 -4.33
C ILE A 384 4.98 -8.31 -3.05
N THR A 385 4.23 -8.61 -1.99
CA THR A 385 4.41 -7.94 -0.69
C THR A 385 5.80 -8.23 -0.11
N MET A 386 6.30 -9.47 -0.21
CA MET A 386 7.66 -9.82 0.22
C MET A 386 8.72 -9.10 -0.60
N VAL A 387 8.53 -8.92 -1.92
CA VAL A 387 9.39 -8.07 -2.76
C VAL A 387 9.41 -6.63 -2.24
N VAL A 388 8.26 -6.06 -1.89
CA VAL A 388 8.18 -4.71 -1.33
C VAL A 388 8.93 -4.59 0.00
N PHE A 389 8.80 -5.57 0.89
CA PHE A 389 9.60 -5.61 2.12
C PHE A 389 11.11 -5.70 1.83
N GLY A 390 11.51 -6.48 0.81
CA GLY A 390 12.90 -6.54 0.34
C GLY A 390 13.42 -5.20 -0.18
N LEU A 391 12.58 -4.44 -0.90
CA LEU A 391 12.90 -3.07 -1.33
C LEU A 391 13.06 -2.13 -0.13
N LEU A 392 12.15 -2.18 0.85
CA LEU A 392 12.26 -1.37 2.06
C LEU A 392 13.52 -1.70 2.87
N ALA A 393 13.88 -2.98 2.98
CA ALA A 393 15.12 -3.41 3.63
C ALA A 393 16.37 -2.93 2.86
N ASN A 394 16.36 -2.99 1.52
CA ASN A 394 17.40 -2.41 0.67
C ASN A 394 17.57 -0.89 0.93
N PHE A 395 16.46 -0.16 1.00
CA PHE A 395 16.47 1.28 1.23
C PHE A 395 16.90 1.64 2.65
N ALA A 396 16.54 0.83 3.66
CA ALA A 396 17.02 1.01 5.03
C ALA A 396 18.56 0.90 5.14
N ARG A 397 19.18 0.01 4.35
CA ARG A 397 20.65 -0.12 4.29
C ARG A 397 21.34 1.06 3.62
N ARG A 398 20.62 1.83 2.79
CA ARG A 398 21.11 3.00 2.07
C ARG A 398 20.93 4.31 2.86
N GLU A 399 20.34 4.26 4.05
CA GLU A 399 20.34 5.43 4.94
C GLU A 399 21.78 5.88 5.19
N PRO A 400 22.10 7.20 5.17
CA PRO A 400 23.49 7.68 5.29
C PRO A 400 24.22 7.14 6.51
N GLN A 401 23.52 7.04 7.65
CA GLN A 401 24.08 6.49 8.89
C GLN A 401 24.33 4.99 8.82
N ALA A 402 23.41 4.24 8.20
CA ALA A 402 23.55 2.79 8.02
C ALA A 402 24.69 2.47 7.03
N ALA A 403 24.77 3.19 5.92
CA ALA A 403 25.83 3.05 4.93
C ALA A 403 27.22 3.34 5.53
N ALA A 404 27.35 4.40 6.34
CA ALA A 404 28.58 4.73 7.05
C ALA A 404 28.99 3.63 8.05
N ALA A 405 28.02 3.07 8.82
CA ALA A 405 28.27 2.00 9.75
C ALA A 405 28.72 0.70 9.07
N LEU A 406 28.14 0.36 7.91
CA LEU A 406 28.53 -0.79 7.10
C LEU A 406 29.95 -0.62 6.52
N GLN A 407 30.33 0.60 6.10
CA GLN A 407 31.67 0.90 5.59
C GLN A 407 32.74 0.90 6.70
N ALA A 408 32.38 1.27 7.93
CA ALA A 408 33.30 1.28 9.08
C ALA A 408 33.61 -0.13 9.63
N GLY A 409 33.11 -1.20 8.99
CA GLY A 409 33.39 -2.58 9.41
C GLY A 409 32.58 -3.04 10.63
N GLY A 410 31.62 -2.23 11.09
CA GLY A 410 30.68 -2.56 12.18
C GLY A 410 29.62 -3.57 11.77
N GLY A 411 29.97 -4.58 10.99
CA GLY A 411 29.04 -5.62 10.52
C GLY A 411 28.53 -6.46 11.69
N ASN A 412 27.26 -6.27 12.06
CA ASN A 412 26.55 -7.20 12.93
C ASN A 412 26.68 -8.63 12.38
N ARG A 413 26.90 -9.61 13.25
CA ARG A 413 26.95 -11.05 12.88
C ARG A 413 25.73 -11.47 12.06
N LEU A 414 24.57 -10.88 12.31
CA LEU A 414 23.34 -11.09 11.54
C LEU A 414 23.45 -10.58 10.08
N ALA A 415 24.07 -9.43 9.86
CA ALA A 415 24.31 -8.88 8.52
C ALA A 415 25.32 -9.72 7.74
N SER A 416 26.32 -10.29 8.43
CA SER A 416 27.28 -11.24 7.86
C SER A 416 26.64 -12.59 7.52
N PHE A 417 25.78 -13.11 8.41
CA PHE A 417 25.05 -14.36 8.20
C PHE A 417 24.05 -14.28 7.03
N LEU A 418 23.38 -13.14 6.86
CA LEU A 418 22.46 -12.88 5.75
C LEU A 418 23.20 -12.49 4.46
N GLY A 419 24.51 -12.63 4.38
CA GLY A 419 25.29 -12.33 3.18
C GLY A 419 25.29 -10.86 2.78
N LEU A 420 24.96 -9.94 3.71
CA LEU A 420 24.73 -8.52 3.47
C LEU A 420 26.05 -7.74 3.26
N LYS A 421 27.03 -8.33 2.55
CA LYS A 421 28.26 -7.64 2.15
C LYS A 421 27.97 -6.67 1.00
N HIS A 422 28.34 -5.43 1.21
CA HIS A 422 28.47 -4.31 0.23
C HIS A 422 27.29 -4.09 -0.74
N ALA A 423 26.45 -3.13 -0.39
CA ALA A 423 25.76 -2.35 -1.42
C ALA A 423 26.79 -1.38 -2.01
N ASP A 424 27.15 -1.58 -3.29
CA ASP A 424 28.08 -0.73 -4.01
C ASP A 424 27.73 0.75 -3.83
N GLY A 425 28.62 1.46 -3.15
CA GLY A 425 28.59 2.92 -3.02
C GLY A 425 28.91 3.62 -4.33
N SER A 426 28.11 3.39 -5.37
CA SER A 426 28.23 4.11 -6.64
C SER A 426 27.36 5.37 -6.62
N GLY A 427 27.79 6.37 -5.86
CA GLY A 427 27.06 7.62 -5.91
C GLY A 427 27.46 8.69 -4.92
N THR A 428 28.71 8.90 -4.69
CA THR A 428 29.38 10.20 -4.43
C THR A 428 30.85 9.89 -4.11
N LYS A 429 31.70 10.04 -5.08
CA LYS A 429 33.12 10.24 -4.81
C LYS A 429 33.22 11.58 -4.08
N THR A 430 33.24 11.54 -2.76
CA THR A 430 33.76 12.65 -1.97
C THR A 430 35.23 12.76 -2.36
N PRO A 431 35.73 13.94 -2.78
CA PRO A 431 37.14 14.09 -3.02
C PRO A 431 37.88 13.84 -1.70
N SER A 432 38.67 12.77 -1.64
CA SER A 432 39.57 12.54 -0.52
C SER A 432 40.51 13.74 -0.45
N MET A 433 40.35 14.60 0.56
CA MET A 433 41.36 15.54 0.97
C MET A 433 42.60 14.72 1.36
N ARG A 434 43.47 14.54 0.40
CA ARG A 434 44.83 14.04 0.60
C ARG A 434 45.53 15.00 1.53
N ARG A 435 45.46 14.77 2.82
CA ARG A 435 46.18 15.47 3.88
C ARG A 435 47.65 15.22 3.63
N ARG A 436 48.30 16.20 2.95
CA ARG A 436 49.75 16.29 2.79
C ARG A 436 50.33 16.45 4.19
N ARG A 437 50.74 15.36 4.81
CA ARG A 437 51.58 15.35 6.00
C ARG A 437 52.93 15.91 5.56
N ARG A 438 53.18 17.19 5.78
CA ARG A 438 54.52 17.73 5.89
C ARG A 438 55.11 17.20 7.19
N GLY A 439 56.07 16.26 7.06
CA GLY A 439 56.89 15.81 8.18
C GLY A 439 57.85 16.95 8.57
N THR A 440 57.68 17.46 9.76
CA THR A 440 58.71 18.18 10.51
C THR A 440 59.50 17.11 11.25
N ALA A 441 60.67 16.76 10.70
CA ALA A 441 61.65 16.00 11.42
C ALA A 441 62.54 16.97 12.19
N THR A 442 62.43 16.92 13.50
CA THR A 442 63.37 17.52 14.46
C THR A 442 64.61 16.66 14.48
N ALA A 443 65.76 17.20 14.00
CA ALA A 443 67.07 16.57 14.20
C ALA A 443 67.80 17.32 15.31
N VAL A 444 68.20 16.59 16.33
CA VAL A 444 69.11 16.99 17.41
C VAL A 444 70.47 16.39 17.14
N ALA A 445 71.46 17.29 17.11
CA ALA A 445 72.86 17.19 17.48
C ALA A 445 73.76 16.07 16.92
N GLY A 446 74.90 16.47 16.40
CA GLY A 446 76.13 15.70 16.28
C GLY A 446 77.19 16.47 15.50
N ALA A 447 78.19 16.92 16.24
CA ALA A 447 79.30 17.79 15.88
C ALA A 447 80.29 17.20 14.85
N ALA A 448 81.04 18.11 14.27
CA ALA A 448 82.47 18.15 13.94
C ALA A 448 82.87 18.15 12.46
N ALA A 449 83.60 19.23 12.19
CA ALA A 449 84.88 19.42 11.46
C ALA A 449 84.88 19.63 9.93
N ALA A 450 85.36 20.81 9.64
CA ALA A 450 86.45 21.22 8.71
C ALA A 450 86.16 21.29 7.19
N GLY A 451 86.55 22.45 6.68
CA GLY A 451 87.16 22.62 5.36
C GLY A 451 86.44 23.62 4.43
N SER A 452 86.69 24.85 4.61
CA SER A 452 87.33 25.86 3.78
C SER A 452 87.00 25.99 2.30
N VAL A 453 86.91 27.26 1.92
CA VAL A 453 87.38 27.93 0.72
C VAL A 453 86.40 28.33 -0.36
N THR A 454 86.24 29.65 -0.40
CA THR A 454 86.27 30.70 -1.45
C THR A 454 85.04 30.92 -2.35
N ARG A 455 84.65 32.17 -2.17
CA ARG A 455 84.58 33.36 -3.10
C ARG A 455 83.78 33.19 -4.41
N ARG A 456 82.81 33.98 -4.66
CA ARG A 456 82.80 35.34 -5.33
C ARG A 456 81.35 35.73 -5.61
N ARG A 457 80.94 36.85 -5.07
CA ARG A 457 80.52 38.12 -5.64
C ARG A 457 80.10 38.04 -7.12
N THR A 458 78.91 38.52 -7.40
CA THR A 458 78.60 39.84 -8.01
C THR A 458 77.08 40.04 -8.16
N ARG A 459 76.64 41.19 -7.66
CA ARG A 459 75.50 41.98 -8.12
C ARG A 459 75.99 42.83 -9.30
N PRO A 460 75.15 43.36 -10.23
CA PRO A 460 74.14 44.40 -9.96
C PRO A 460 72.88 44.34 -10.88
N ALA A 461 71.95 45.20 -10.50
CA ALA A 461 70.83 45.72 -11.28
C ALA A 461 71.31 46.79 -12.28
N PRO A 462 70.46 47.59 -13.03
CA PRO A 462 68.97 47.63 -13.23
C PRO A 462 68.60 48.01 -14.69
N ALA A 463 67.30 48.43 -14.86
CA ALA A 463 66.71 49.24 -15.96
C ALA A 463 66.07 48.38 -17.11
N GLU A 464 65.02 48.72 -17.80
CA GLU A 464 64.11 49.88 -17.86
C GLU A 464 62.97 49.58 -18.82
N ASN A 465 61.78 50.12 -18.53
CA ASN A 465 60.78 50.68 -19.44
C ASN A 465 60.22 49.91 -20.62
N SER A 466 58.87 49.69 -20.63
CA SER A 466 57.99 50.50 -21.50
C SER A 466 56.54 50.03 -21.40
N ARG A 467 55.71 50.86 -20.89
CA ARG A 467 54.46 51.47 -21.48
C ARG A 467 53.42 50.56 -22.15
N ARG A 468 52.27 50.69 -21.59
CA ARG A 468 50.94 51.00 -22.14
C ARG A 468 49.89 49.93 -21.93
N GLY A 469 48.74 50.36 -21.30
CA GLY A 469 47.44 49.77 -21.37
C GLY A 469 46.65 49.94 -20.10
N ARG A 470 46.07 51.13 -19.82
CA ARG A 470 44.99 51.32 -18.82
C ARG A 470 43.72 50.73 -19.33
N PRO A 471 42.94 50.02 -18.52
CA PRO A 471 41.47 49.83 -18.74
C PRO A 471 40.68 50.94 -18.05
N ALA A 472 39.63 51.38 -18.71
CA ALA A 472 38.67 52.40 -18.32
C ALA A 472 37.77 51.99 -17.15
N PRO A 473 37.19 52.98 -16.43
CA PRO A 473 36.39 52.74 -15.22
C PRO A 473 34.98 52.30 -15.55
N ILE A 474 34.49 51.36 -14.71
CA ILE A 474 33.12 50.83 -14.72
C ILE A 474 32.19 51.85 -14.08
N ALA A 475 31.11 52.22 -14.79
CA ALA A 475 30.04 53.09 -14.32
C ALA A 475 29.14 52.41 -13.30
N PRO A 476 28.54 53.15 -12.34
CA PRO A 476 27.67 52.58 -11.30
C PRO A 476 26.24 52.34 -11.82
N ALA A 477 25.62 51.28 -11.28
CA ALA A 477 24.25 50.86 -11.53
C ALA A 477 23.22 51.85 -10.92
N PRO A 478 22.03 52.03 -11.54
CA PRO A 478 20.97 52.92 -11.02
C PRO A 478 20.14 52.27 -9.92
N PRO A 479 19.54 53.06 -9.01
CA PRO A 479 18.85 52.57 -7.82
C PRO A 479 17.40 52.09 -8.07
N ASN A 480 16.97 51.18 -7.22
CA ASN A 480 15.63 50.64 -7.03
C ASN A 480 14.52 51.69 -7.13
N GLN A 481 13.56 51.46 -8.01
CA GLN A 481 12.25 52.13 -7.96
C GLN A 481 11.21 51.21 -7.29
N ARG A 482 10.79 51.66 -6.10
CA ARG A 482 9.55 51.24 -5.42
C ARG A 482 8.35 51.66 -6.26
N TRP A 483 7.45 50.73 -6.55
CA TRP A 483 6.13 51.08 -7.05
C TRP A 483 5.16 51.22 -5.88
N THR A 484 4.75 52.47 -5.67
CA THR A 484 3.68 52.90 -4.80
C THR A 484 2.35 52.77 -5.56
N SER A 485 1.36 52.25 -4.86
CA SER A 485 -0.06 52.23 -5.24
C SER A 485 -0.63 53.63 -5.49
N ALA A 486 -1.29 53.83 -6.62
CA ALA A 486 -2.18 54.98 -6.85
C ALA A 486 -3.52 54.52 -7.41
N LYS A 487 -4.56 54.88 -6.64
CA LYS A 487 -5.99 54.90 -7.02
C LYS A 487 -6.22 55.74 -8.30
N ARG A 488 -7.01 55.23 -9.25
CA ARG A 488 -7.82 55.99 -10.21
C ARG A 488 -9.13 55.22 -10.35
N SER A 489 -10.23 55.75 -9.83
CA SER A 489 -11.15 56.73 -10.31
C SER A 489 -12.02 56.23 -11.49
N THR A 490 -13.25 55.91 -11.10
CA THR A 490 -14.46 55.70 -11.90
C THR A 490 -14.76 56.91 -12.81
N ALA A 491 -14.61 56.74 -14.13
CA ALA A 491 -15.28 57.51 -15.16
C ALA A 491 -14.85 56.99 -16.54
N ASP A 492 -15.61 56.01 -17.07
CA ASP A 492 -15.78 55.71 -18.50
C ASP A 492 -16.67 54.44 -18.62
N ARG A 493 -17.86 54.57 -18.09
CA ARG A 493 -19.02 53.74 -18.45
C ARG A 493 -20.03 54.75 -19.00
N ASP A 494 -19.97 55.00 -20.29
CA ASP A 494 -21.09 55.52 -21.08
C ASP A 494 -20.52 55.95 -22.44
N ARG A 495 -20.41 55.01 -23.38
CA ARG A 495 -20.37 55.22 -24.82
C ARG A 495 -20.06 53.94 -25.57
N ALA A 496 -21.04 53.03 -25.61
CA ALA A 496 -21.17 52.02 -26.67
C ALA A 496 -22.49 51.26 -26.50
N ALA A 497 -23.58 52.00 -26.42
CA ALA A 497 -24.92 51.49 -26.60
C ALA A 497 -25.61 52.40 -27.60
N ASP A 498 -25.28 52.28 -28.85
CA ASP A 498 -26.13 52.64 -29.96
C ASP A 498 -25.56 52.06 -31.25
N GLN A 499 -26.35 51.34 -31.91
CA GLN A 499 -26.30 50.79 -33.26
C GLN A 499 -26.32 49.26 -33.32
N ARG A 500 -27.52 48.71 -33.29
CA ARG A 500 -28.18 48.12 -34.47
C ARG A 500 -29.47 47.41 -34.06
N SER A 501 -30.53 48.14 -34.12
CA SER A 501 -31.91 47.68 -34.35
C SER A 501 -32.07 47.28 -35.81
N ALA A 502 -32.56 46.05 -36.07
CA ALA A 502 -33.47 45.79 -37.21
C ALA A 502 -33.98 44.32 -37.03
N ALA A 503 -35.22 44.27 -36.62
CA ALA A 503 -36.09 43.11 -36.80
C ALA A 503 -36.59 43.04 -38.25
N PRO A 504 -37.17 41.90 -38.72
CA PRO A 504 -38.62 41.86 -38.64
C PRO A 504 -39.25 40.51 -38.19
N GLN A 505 -40.41 40.69 -37.61
CA GLN A 505 -41.49 39.81 -37.22
C GLN A 505 -42.09 39.01 -38.38
N ARG A 506 -42.51 37.75 -38.13
CA ARG A 506 -43.80 37.17 -38.56
C ARG A 506 -44.14 36.08 -37.53
N ARG A 507 -45.09 36.22 -36.67
CA ARG A 507 -46.56 36.05 -36.64
C ARG A 507 -47.04 34.71 -37.16
N GLY A 508 -47.78 34.01 -36.28
CA GLY A 508 -48.82 33.02 -36.55
C GLY A 508 -48.70 31.88 -35.51
N ALA A 509 -49.34 31.91 -34.43
CA ALA A 509 -50.75 31.67 -34.04
C ALA A 509 -50.94 30.25 -33.52
N ALA A 510 -51.24 30.16 -32.26
CA ALA A 510 -51.90 29.01 -31.63
C ALA A 510 -53.36 28.92 -32.10
N PRO A 511 -53.97 27.77 -31.99
CA PRO A 511 -55.08 27.69 -31.05
C PRO A 511 -55.17 26.36 -30.25
N ASP A 512 -55.68 26.49 -29.10
CA ASP A 512 -56.40 25.59 -28.20
C ASP A 512 -57.91 25.68 -28.53
N PRO A 513 -58.77 24.95 -27.85
CA PRO A 513 -59.05 23.52 -27.66
C PRO A 513 -60.48 23.13 -28.07
N ARG A 514 -60.90 21.93 -27.67
CA ARG A 514 -62.29 21.41 -27.44
C ARG A 514 -62.84 20.35 -28.40
N VAL A 515 -63.20 19.28 -27.69
CA VAL A 515 -64.46 18.53 -27.79
C VAL A 515 -64.63 17.62 -29.03
N ASP A 516 -64.66 16.30 -28.85
CA ASP A 516 -65.93 15.64 -28.82
C ASP A 516 -65.90 14.19 -28.31
N ARG A 517 -67.01 13.86 -27.71
CA ARG A 517 -67.42 12.58 -27.13
C ARG A 517 -67.81 11.60 -28.22
N GLY A 518 -67.64 10.30 -27.96
CA GLY A 518 -68.46 9.36 -28.69
C GLY A 518 -68.13 7.90 -28.50
N ARG A 519 -68.80 7.26 -27.54
CA ARG A 519 -69.45 5.94 -27.53
C ARG A 519 -68.65 4.70 -27.99
N ALA A 520 -68.38 3.82 -27.03
CA ALA A 520 -69.16 2.57 -26.74
C ALA A 520 -69.09 1.47 -27.79
N ALA A 521 -68.46 0.37 -27.40
CA ALA A 521 -69.03 -1.00 -27.45
C ALA A 521 -68.05 -2.04 -26.91
N SER A 522 -68.38 -2.64 -25.79
CA SER A 522 -68.07 -4.05 -25.45
C SER A 522 -69.21 -4.88 -26.04
N PRO A 523 -69.23 -6.21 -25.98
CA PRO A 523 -68.28 -7.22 -25.57
C PRO A 523 -68.24 -8.43 -26.53
N THR A 524 -67.28 -9.39 -26.38
CA THR A 524 -67.60 -10.82 -26.56
C THR A 524 -66.56 -11.72 -25.91
N GLN A 525 -67.05 -12.67 -25.16
CA GLN A 525 -66.44 -13.78 -24.45
C GLN A 525 -65.79 -14.83 -25.34
N ALA A 526 -64.73 -15.46 -24.87
CA ALA A 526 -64.47 -16.92 -24.92
C ALA A 526 -63.25 -17.19 -24.00
N ARG A 527 -63.45 -17.74 -22.83
CA ARG A 527 -63.30 -19.16 -22.40
C ARG A 527 -62.03 -19.79 -23.01
N SER A 528 -61.01 -20.24 -22.27
CA SER A 528 -60.86 -21.26 -21.28
C SER A 528 -59.39 -21.67 -21.18
N GLY A 529 -58.90 -22.04 -20.03
CA GLY A 529 -57.60 -22.70 -19.85
C GLY A 529 -56.96 -22.37 -18.49
N GLY A 530 -57.43 -23.05 -17.41
CA GLY A 530 -56.82 -22.94 -16.09
C GLY A 530 -55.51 -23.73 -15.98
N PRO A 531 -54.65 -23.39 -15.01
CA PRO A 531 -53.39 -24.07 -14.82
C PRO A 531 -53.50 -25.35 -14.02
N ALA A 532 -52.75 -26.37 -14.47
CA ALA A 532 -52.63 -27.67 -13.85
C ALA A 532 -51.77 -27.57 -12.56
N ALA A 533 -52.27 -28.22 -11.52
CA ALA A 533 -51.62 -28.43 -10.23
C ALA A 533 -50.46 -29.45 -10.32
N PRO A 534 -49.44 -29.37 -9.46
CA PRO A 534 -48.34 -30.33 -9.46
C PRO A 534 -48.73 -31.63 -8.75
N GLN A 535 -48.39 -32.75 -9.37
CA GLN A 535 -48.58 -34.12 -8.89
C GLN A 535 -47.72 -34.40 -7.65
N ARG A 536 -48.37 -34.85 -6.60
CA ARG A 536 -47.79 -35.54 -5.45
C ARG A 536 -47.23 -36.89 -5.90
N THR A 537 -45.95 -37.13 -5.75
CA THR A 537 -45.35 -38.47 -5.80
C THR A 537 -45.47 -39.15 -4.45
N ARG A 538 -45.92 -40.38 -4.55
CA ARG A 538 -46.27 -41.30 -3.48
C ARG A 538 -45.06 -41.68 -2.61
N ARG A 539 -45.29 -41.71 -1.31
CA ARG A 539 -44.59 -42.47 -0.27
C ARG A 539 -44.60 -43.94 -0.62
N ASN A 540 -43.46 -44.59 -0.65
CA ASN A 540 -43.34 -46.05 -0.52
C ASN A 540 -43.01 -46.37 0.93
N ASP A 541 -43.94 -47.09 1.53
CA ASP A 541 -43.88 -47.71 2.83
C ASP A 541 -42.88 -48.88 2.82
N ILE A 542 -42.02 -48.93 3.84
CA ILE A 542 -41.17 -50.07 4.18
C ILE A 542 -41.88 -50.86 5.27
N PRO A 543 -42.14 -52.18 5.11
CA PRO A 543 -42.68 -52.98 6.18
C PRO A 543 -41.62 -53.49 7.16
N ALA A 544 -41.94 -53.41 8.42
CA ALA A 544 -41.23 -53.98 9.54
C ALA A 544 -41.22 -55.53 9.45
N GLY A 545 -40.04 -56.11 9.65
CA GLY A 545 -39.84 -57.56 9.80
C GLY A 545 -39.22 -57.88 11.16
N ASP A 546 -39.89 -58.75 11.85
CA ASP A 546 -39.78 -59.34 13.19
C ASP A 546 -38.48 -60.15 13.41
N PRO A 547 -37.92 -60.18 14.64
CA PRO A 547 -36.68 -60.91 14.98
C PRO A 547 -37.08 -62.26 15.59
N ARG A 548 -36.59 -63.37 15.05
CA ARG A 548 -36.38 -64.66 15.80
C ARG A 548 -35.89 -65.82 14.92
N ARG A 549 -34.88 -66.53 15.47
CA ARG A 549 -34.28 -67.85 15.14
C ARG A 549 -33.04 -67.73 14.23
N GLY A 550 -31.90 -68.22 14.59
CA GLY A 550 -31.54 -69.40 15.35
C GLY A 550 -30.22 -69.85 14.76
N ASP A 551 -29.20 -69.92 15.57
CA ASP A 551 -27.92 -70.66 15.44
C ASP A 551 -28.15 -72.14 15.15
N PRO A 552 -27.25 -73.04 14.73
CA PRO A 552 -25.77 -73.02 14.74
C PRO A 552 -25.11 -73.81 13.57
N GLY A 553 -23.77 -73.70 13.48
CA GLY A 553 -23.06 -74.87 13.03
C GLY A 553 -21.86 -74.71 12.12
N ARG A 554 -20.73 -74.80 12.76
CA ARG A 554 -19.55 -75.67 12.54
C ARG A 554 -18.57 -75.41 11.39
N ARG A 555 -17.35 -75.17 11.85
CA ARG A 555 -16.08 -75.79 11.42
C ARG A 555 -15.58 -75.39 10.04
N GLY A 556 -14.37 -74.92 9.84
CA GLY A 556 -13.10 -75.36 10.34
C GLY A 556 -12.12 -75.19 9.18
N GLY A 557 -10.92 -74.77 9.42
CA GLY A 557 -9.88 -74.96 8.42
C GLY A 557 -8.91 -73.77 8.21
N ARG A 558 -7.99 -73.63 9.07
CA ARG A 558 -6.56 -73.25 8.75
C ARG A 558 -5.85 -74.54 8.27
N PRO A 559 -4.63 -74.55 7.67
CA PRO A 559 -3.61 -73.50 7.45
C PRO A 559 -2.77 -73.67 6.13
N ALA A 560 -1.69 -72.92 6.08
CA ALA A 560 -0.41 -73.13 5.41
C ALA A 560 -0.11 -72.20 4.21
N ARG A 561 0.81 -71.26 4.34
CA ARG A 561 2.27 -71.27 4.28
C ARG A 561 2.87 -71.46 2.87
N ARG A 562 3.85 -70.61 2.60
CA ARG A 562 4.94 -70.57 1.60
C ARG A 562 4.57 -69.90 0.30
N GLY A 563 5.36 -69.01 -0.29
CA GLY A 563 6.74 -68.68 -0.19
C GLY A 563 7.18 -68.25 -1.58
N GLY A 564 8.12 -67.32 -1.62
CA GLY A 564 9.11 -67.20 -2.65
C GLY A 564 8.72 -66.46 -3.93
N GLU A 565 9.19 -65.42 -4.21
CA GLU A 565 10.37 -64.85 -4.86
C GLU A 565 10.23 -63.30 -4.91
#